data_8b9190c2bb2a6fb7fa52cc2838af69b9
#
_entry.id   8b9190c2bb2a6fb7fa52cc2838af69b9
#
_cell.length_a   1.000
_cell.length_b   1.000
_cell.length_c   1.000
_cell.angle_alpha   90.00
_cell.angle_beta   90.00
_cell.angle_gamma   90.00
#
_symmetry.space_group_name_H-M   'P 1'
#
loop_
_entity.id
_entity.type
_entity.pdbx_description
1 polymer ?
#
loop_
_entity_poly.entity_id
_entity_poly.type
_entity_poly.pdbx_seq_one_letter_code
_entity_poly.pdbx_strand_id
1 'polypeptide(L)'
;MSKGWVSYIRTYGIVVFLPLTLGACRPKVATSSLGEVYLPDHLTFPRERLGYLIDHYWDKMEAQPDTSQALITRQIEDFCGLLHGAPLGTARRSISRSLNFLTGEALQTALSTYRAQLYNPKSPHYNEGLYSLVLAWEESSMKVDSAQKVAAYLQRVRLQHNAVGRTAQDFLYHTSDTTGTVSRRLSNFSAPYTLLVLSVDSDKRNQQWAEALHGHKALYRLVQ
;
A
#
# COMPACT_ATOMS: atom_id res chain seq x y z
N MET A 1 -54.99 -46.40 -61.00
CA MET A 1 -55.85 -45.50 -60.22
C MET A 1 -55.21 -45.30 -58.87
N SER A 2 -54.54 -44.18 -58.61
CA SER A 2 -54.41 -43.56 -57.30
C SER A 2 -53.68 -42.22 -57.48
N LYS A 3 -54.34 -41.17 -57.03
CA LYS A 3 -53.92 -39.80 -57.21
C LYS A 3 -52.92 -39.45 -56.10
N GLY A 4 -51.71 -38.99 -56.49
CA GLY A 4 -50.73 -38.42 -55.61
C GLY A 4 -51.08 -36.97 -55.25
N TRP A 5 -51.16 -36.68 -54.02
CA TRP A 5 -51.27 -35.32 -53.50
C TRP A 5 -49.83 -34.75 -53.23
N VAL A 6 -49.53 -33.68 -53.95
CA VAL A 6 -48.31 -32.90 -53.71
C VAL A 6 -48.64 -31.82 -52.73
N SER A 7 -48.05 -31.94 -51.52
CA SER A 7 -48.18 -30.97 -50.48
C SER A 7 -47.07 -29.87 -50.62
N TYR A 8 -47.47 -28.64 -50.93
CA TYR A 8 -46.60 -27.48 -50.94
C TYR A 8 -46.29 -27.03 -49.47
N ILE A 9 -45.06 -27.26 -49.04
CA ILE A 9 -44.57 -26.67 -47.81
C ILE A 9 -44.05 -25.25 -48.11
N ARG A 10 -44.77 -24.27 -47.68
CA ARG A 10 -44.39 -22.85 -47.73
C ARG A 10 -43.47 -22.57 -46.56
N THR A 11 -42.15 -22.50 -46.80
CA THR A 11 -41.15 -22.15 -45.83
C THR A 11 -41.23 -20.65 -45.50
N TYR A 12 -41.78 -20.29 -44.37
CA TYR A 12 -41.67 -18.92 -43.84
C TYR A 12 -40.30 -18.79 -43.21
N GLY A 13 -39.42 -18.00 -43.85
CA GLY A 13 -38.13 -17.61 -43.25
C GLY A 13 -38.38 -16.62 -42.11
N ILE A 14 -38.19 -17.11 -40.90
CA ILE A 14 -38.16 -16.25 -39.72
C ILE A 14 -36.79 -15.59 -39.71
N VAL A 15 -36.73 -14.31 -40.10
CA VAL A 15 -35.55 -13.46 -39.91
C VAL A 15 -35.51 -13.07 -38.44
N VAL A 16 -34.72 -13.78 -37.65
CA VAL A 16 -34.43 -13.40 -36.25
C VAL A 16 -33.46 -12.23 -36.29
N PHE A 17 -33.98 -11.02 -36.08
CA PHE A 17 -33.15 -9.87 -35.77
C PHE A 17 -32.56 -10.05 -34.36
N LEU A 18 -31.29 -10.47 -34.27
CA LEU A 18 -30.52 -10.43 -33.04
C LEU A 18 -30.09 -8.97 -32.85
N PRO A 19 -30.57 -8.27 -31.82
CA PRO A 19 -30.00 -6.97 -31.49
C PRO A 19 -28.57 -7.20 -31.00
N LEU A 20 -27.57 -6.80 -31.79
CA LEU A 20 -26.21 -6.60 -31.29
C LEU A 20 -26.28 -5.50 -30.25
N THR A 21 -26.46 -5.88 -29.00
CA THR A 21 -26.17 -4.98 -27.87
C THR A 21 -24.65 -4.83 -27.84
N LEU A 22 -24.16 -3.80 -28.50
CA LEU A 22 -22.84 -3.25 -28.23
C LEU A 22 -22.85 -2.84 -26.75
N GLY A 23 -22.42 -3.78 -25.90
CA GLY A 23 -22.11 -3.49 -24.51
C GLY A 23 -21.00 -2.46 -24.50
N ALA A 24 -21.39 -1.19 -24.45
CA ALA A 24 -20.45 -0.13 -24.13
C ALA A 24 -19.82 -0.52 -22.79
N CYS A 25 -18.56 -0.95 -22.83
CA CYS A 25 -17.71 -1.01 -21.66
C CYS A 25 -17.63 0.41 -21.12
N ARG A 26 -18.59 0.79 -20.29
CA ARG A 26 -18.42 1.95 -19.41
C ARG A 26 -17.27 1.57 -18.48
N PRO A 27 -16.16 2.33 -18.48
CA PRO A 27 -15.15 2.11 -17.46
C PRO A 27 -15.89 2.14 -16.13
N LYS A 28 -15.75 1.08 -15.32
CA LYS A 28 -16.21 1.08 -13.94
C LYS A 28 -15.40 2.18 -13.26
N VAL A 29 -15.98 3.37 -13.16
CA VAL A 29 -15.51 4.38 -12.23
C VAL A 29 -15.56 3.70 -10.88
N ALA A 30 -14.41 3.56 -10.24
CA ALA A 30 -14.34 3.01 -8.90
C ALA A 30 -15.14 4.00 -8.02
N THR A 31 -16.39 3.64 -7.75
CA THR A 31 -17.25 4.42 -6.86
C THR A 31 -16.67 4.25 -5.48
N SER A 32 -15.89 5.24 -5.01
CA SER A 32 -15.55 5.30 -3.62
C SER A 32 -16.85 5.39 -2.82
N SER A 33 -16.91 4.76 -1.66
CA SER A 33 -18.10 4.79 -0.81
C SER A 33 -18.43 6.22 -0.31
N LEU A 34 -17.55 7.20 -0.55
CA LEU A 34 -17.74 8.63 -0.27
C LEU A 34 -18.38 9.42 -1.42
N GLY A 35 -18.69 8.77 -2.55
CA GLY A 35 -19.21 9.44 -3.74
C GLY A 35 -18.09 9.79 -4.73
N GLU A 36 -18.50 10.08 -5.95
CA GLU A 36 -17.58 10.43 -7.02
C GLU A 36 -16.92 11.78 -6.72
N VAL A 37 -15.59 11.79 -6.64
CA VAL A 37 -14.82 13.03 -6.70
C VAL A 37 -14.86 13.48 -8.16
N TYR A 38 -15.50 14.60 -8.43
CA TYR A 38 -15.55 15.17 -9.78
C TYR A 38 -14.13 15.61 -10.19
N LEU A 39 -13.60 15.00 -11.24
CA LEU A 39 -12.31 15.37 -11.80
C LEU A 39 -12.52 16.47 -12.86
N PRO A 40 -11.93 17.66 -12.71
CA PRO A 40 -11.99 18.70 -13.71
C PRO A 40 -11.37 18.26 -15.04
N ASP A 41 -12.02 18.60 -16.17
CA ASP A 41 -11.61 18.18 -17.51
C ASP A 41 -10.21 18.70 -17.92
N HIS A 42 -9.78 19.84 -17.35
CA HIS A 42 -8.47 20.42 -17.63
C HIS A 42 -7.31 19.63 -17.04
N LEU A 43 -7.56 18.72 -16.09
CA LEU A 43 -6.55 17.83 -15.51
C LEU A 43 -6.32 16.66 -16.46
N THR A 44 -5.32 16.76 -17.33
CA THR A 44 -5.01 15.76 -18.36
C THR A 44 -3.94 14.77 -17.90
N PHE A 45 -2.99 15.19 -17.07
CA PHE A 45 -1.89 14.34 -16.64
C PHE A 45 -2.29 13.42 -15.49
N PRO A 46 -1.97 12.10 -15.56
CA PRO A 46 -2.33 11.14 -14.52
C PRO A 46 -1.88 11.54 -13.10
N ARG A 47 -0.71 12.15 -12.99
CA ARG A 47 -0.16 12.59 -11.69
C ARG A 47 -0.94 13.75 -11.09
N GLU A 48 -1.41 14.68 -11.91
CA GLU A 48 -2.24 15.81 -11.46
C GLU A 48 -3.62 15.33 -11.04
N ARG A 49 -4.21 14.42 -11.82
CA ARG A 49 -5.48 13.78 -11.49
C ARG A 49 -5.42 13.03 -10.16
N LEU A 50 -4.35 12.25 -9.96
CA LEU A 50 -4.12 11.54 -8.70
C LEU A 50 -3.96 12.52 -7.52
N GLY A 51 -3.19 13.58 -7.70
CA GLY A 51 -3.02 14.63 -6.68
C GLY A 51 -4.33 15.27 -6.30
N TYR A 52 -5.15 15.62 -7.29
CA TYR A 52 -6.48 16.19 -7.09
C TYR A 52 -7.42 15.22 -6.33
N LEU A 53 -7.46 13.94 -6.75
CA LEU A 53 -8.26 12.90 -6.07
C LEU A 53 -7.87 12.78 -4.59
N ILE A 54 -6.59 12.77 -4.30
CA ILE A 54 -6.08 12.64 -2.93
C ILE A 54 -6.40 13.90 -2.09
N ASP A 55 -6.23 15.08 -2.66
CA ASP A 55 -6.51 16.35 -1.96
C ASP A 55 -8.01 16.51 -1.66
N HIS A 56 -8.91 15.97 -2.51
CA HIS A 56 -10.36 16.08 -2.38
C HIS A 56 -11.05 14.81 -1.84
N TYR A 57 -10.29 13.78 -1.52
CA TYR A 57 -10.83 12.49 -1.09
C TYR A 57 -11.74 12.61 0.15
N TRP A 58 -11.39 13.48 1.08
CA TRP A 58 -12.06 13.62 2.38
C TRP A 58 -13.13 14.71 2.43
N ASP A 59 -13.37 15.47 1.34
CA ASP A 59 -14.27 16.63 1.32
C ASP A 59 -15.68 16.29 1.83
N LYS A 60 -16.25 15.19 1.36
CA LYS A 60 -17.59 14.77 1.77
C LYS A 60 -17.66 14.31 3.22
N MET A 61 -16.67 13.56 3.67
CA MET A 61 -16.62 13.03 5.03
C MET A 61 -16.36 14.14 6.05
N GLU A 62 -15.56 15.13 5.69
CA GLU A 62 -15.35 16.31 6.54
C GLU A 62 -16.60 17.18 6.65
N ALA A 63 -17.34 17.32 5.55
CA ALA A 63 -18.60 18.08 5.53
C ALA A 63 -19.75 17.39 6.30
N GLN A 64 -19.78 16.07 6.28
CA GLN A 64 -20.79 15.24 6.94
C GLN A 64 -20.10 14.02 7.60
N PRO A 65 -19.51 14.18 8.78
CA PRO A 65 -18.78 13.12 9.44
C PRO A 65 -19.70 11.95 9.79
N ASP A 66 -19.53 10.83 9.10
CA ASP A 66 -20.02 9.54 9.54
C ASP A 66 -18.90 8.85 10.32
N THR A 67 -19.14 8.61 11.58
CA THR A 67 -18.17 8.05 12.53
C THR A 67 -18.34 6.54 12.71
N SER A 68 -19.12 5.87 11.85
CA SER A 68 -19.21 4.41 11.89
C SER A 68 -17.85 3.77 11.61
N GLN A 69 -17.42 2.87 12.49
CA GLN A 69 -16.11 2.22 12.39
C GLN A 69 -15.93 1.49 11.05
N ALA A 70 -16.98 0.82 10.58
CA ALA A 70 -16.94 0.09 9.32
C ALA A 70 -16.69 1.01 8.12
N LEU A 71 -17.32 2.20 8.09
CA LEU A 71 -17.11 3.17 7.04
C LEU A 71 -15.69 3.75 7.09
N ILE A 72 -15.24 4.16 8.28
CA ILE A 72 -13.88 4.71 8.48
C ILE A 72 -12.83 3.70 8.01
N THR A 73 -12.94 2.43 8.42
CA THR A 73 -12.03 1.36 8.02
C THR A 73 -11.97 1.25 6.51
N ARG A 74 -13.12 1.09 5.86
CA ARG A 74 -13.19 0.95 4.40
C ARG A 74 -12.62 2.16 3.66
N GLN A 75 -12.94 3.38 4.12
CA GLN A 75 -12.44 4.61 3.51
C GLN A 75 -10.92 4.72 3.58
N ILE A 76 -10.33 4.37 4.71
CA ILE A 76 -8.88 4.40 4.88
C ILE A 76 -8.20 3.31 4.04
N GLU A 77 -8.80 2.12 3.93
CA GLU A 77 -8.30 1.05 3.05
C GLU A 77 -8.27 1.50 1.60
N ASP A 78 -9.38 2.03 1.09
CA ASP A 78 -9.48 2.56 -0.28
C ASP A 78 -8.49 3.73 -0.50
N PHE A 79 -8.38 4.61 0.48
CA PHE A 79 -7.44 5.75 0.44
C PHE A 79 -5.98 5.32 0.40
N CYS A 80 -5.59 4.31 1.18
CA CYS A 80 -4.22 3.77 1.17
C CYS A 80 -3.83 3.27 -0.24
N GLY A 81 -4.78 2.73 -1.00
CA GLY A 81 -4.57 2.32 -2.39
C GLY A 81 -4.19 3.49 -3.31
N LEU A 82 -4.71 4.69 -3.07
CA LEU A 82 -4.38 5.89 -3.86
C LEU A 82 -3.01 6.48 -3.51
N LEU A 83 -2.52 6.24 -2.30
CA LEU A 83 -1.29 6.89 -1.80
C LEU A 83 0.00 6.39 -2.47
N HIS A 84 0.00 5.21 -3.12
CA HIS A 84 1.22 4.63 -3.70
C HIS A 84 1.92 5.50 -4.76
N GLY A 85 1.18 6.26 -5.53
CA GLY A 85 1.73 7.17 -6.55
C GLY A 85 1.75 8.64 -6.12
N ALA A 86 1.38 8.94 -4.88
CA ALA A 86 1.21 10.31 -4.42
C ALA A 86 2.53 11.02 -4.14
N PRO A 87 2.65 12.30 -4.48
CA PRO A 87 3.72 13.13 -3.95
C PRO A 87 3.65 13.18 -2.42
N LEU A 88 4.80 13.06 -1.74
CA LEU A 88 4.85 12.96 -0.27
C LEU A 88 4.15 14.13 0.45
N GLY A 89 4.26 15.35 -0.11
CA GLY A 89 3.59 16.52 0.44
C GLY A 89 2.05 16.43 0.37
N THR A 90 1.51 15.93 -0.74
CA THR A 90 0.08 15.68 -0.92
C THR A 90 -0.40 14.59 0.02
N ALA A 91 0.32 13.46 0.10
CA ALA A 91 0.01 12.38 1.05
C ALA A 91 -0.04 12.89 2.50
N ARG A 92 0.96 13.68 2.91
CA ARG A 92 1.02 14.27 4.26
C ARG A 92 -0.20 15.14 4.56
N ARG A 93 -0.55 16.07 3.67
CA ARG A 93 -1.72 16.94 3.87
C ARG A 93 -3.00 16.15 4.01
N SER A 94 -3.21 15.20 3.11
CA SER A 94 -4.45 14.43 3.06
C SER A 94 -4.59 13.43 4.22
N ILE A 95 -3.51 12.76 4.65
CA ILE A 95 -3.46 11.94 5.87
C ILE A 95 -3.79 12.82 7.09
N SER A 96 -3.12 13.98 7.22
CA SER A 96 -3.39 14.89 8.36
C SER A 96 -4.84 15.35 8.36
N ARG A 97 -5.40 15.65 7.19
CA ARG A 97 -6.80 16.06 7.04
C ARG A 97 -7.75 14.97 7.51
N SER A 98 -7.54 13.70 7.09
CA SER A 98 -8.37 12.57 7.51
C SER A 98 -8.43 12.36 9.02
N LEU A 99 -7.34 12.66 9.72
CA LEU A 99 -7.24 12.50 11.17
C LEU A 99 -7.75 13.73 11.94
N ASN A 100 -7.72 14.91 11.30
CA ASN A 100 -8.08 16.16 11.97
C ASN A 100 -9.58 16.31 12.26
N PHE A 101 -10.47 15.77 11.43
CA PHE A 101 -11.91 15.85 11.69
C PHE A 101 -12.43 14.71 12.58
N LEU A 102 -11.68 13.64 12.78
CA LEU A 102 -12.05 12.52 13.64
C LEU A 102 -11.69 12.77 15.11
N THR A 103 -12.48 12.19 16.01
CA THR A 103 -12.27 12.26 17.47
C THR A 103 -12.66 10.94 18.13
N GLY A 104 -12.23 10.72 19.37
CA GLY A 104 -12.63 9.59 20.18
C GLY A 104 -12.36 8.24 19.53
N GLU A 105 -13.36 7.35 19.53
CA GLU A 105 -13.25 5.99 19.01
C GLU A 105 -13.03 5.97 17.49
N ALA A 106 -13.65 6.91 16.76
CA ALA A 106 -13.48 7.06 15.33
C ALA A 106 -12.02 7.36 14.95
N LEU A 107 -11.34 8.20 15.70
CA LEU A 107 -9.93 8.48 15.54
C LEU A 107 -9.06 7.24 15.83
N GLN A 108 -9.35 6.50 16.90
CA GLN A 108 -8.62 5.28 17.23
C GLN A 108 -8.79 4.20 16.14
N THR A 109 -10.01 4.05 15.61
CA THR A 109 -10.28 3.18 14.46
C THR A 109 -9.44 3.60 13.25
N ALA A 110 -9.37 4.89 12.94
CA ALA A 110 -8.57 5.40 11.84
C ALA A 110 -7.08 5.09 12.01
N LEU A 111 -6.51 5.40 13.17
CA LEU A 111 -5.09 5.15 13.47
C LEU A 111 -4.75 3.66 13.40
N SER A 112 -5.60 2.80 13.96
CA SER A 112 -5.41 1.34 13.89
C SER A 112 -5.50 0.81 12.46
N THR A 113 -6.39 1.36 11.64
CA THR A 113 -6.54 0.97 10.23
C THR A 113 -5.32 1.42 9.41
N TYR A 114 -4.87 2.66 9.56
CA TYR A 114 -3.62 3.10 8.91
C TYR A 114 -2.44 2.21 9.28
N ARG A 115 -2.31 1.83 10.55
CA ARG A 115 -1.28 0.88 11.01
C ARG A 115 -1.41 -0.47 10.32
N ALA A 116 -2.62 -1.03 10.25
CA ALA A 116 -2.89 -2.31 9.62
C ALA A 116 -2.59 -2.30 8.11
N GLN A 117 -2.85 -1.17 7.43
CA GLN A 117 -2.64 -1.04 6.01
C GLN A 117 -1.19 -0.66 5.64
N LEU A 118 -0.60 0.30 6.35
CA LEU A 118 0.70 0.87 5.96
C LEU A 118 1.90 0.24 6.67
N TYR A 119 1.71 -0.44 7.80
CA TYR A 119 2.80 -1.02 8.60
C TYR A 119 2.74 -2.55 8.74
N ASN A 120 1.77 -3.20 8.16
CA ASN A 120 1.69 -4.65 8.12
C ASN A 120 2.37 -5.19 6.85
N PRO A 121 3.46 -5.99 6.94
CA PRO A 121 4.16 -6.52 5.77
C PRO A 121 3.30 -7.43 4.87
N LYS A 122 2.16 -7.91 5.37
CA LYS A 122 1.20 -8.70 4.59
C LYS A 122 0.18 -7.85 3.85
N SER A 123 0.11 -6.55 4.14
CA SER A 123 -0.79 -5.63 3.46
C SER A 123 -0.28 -5.31 2.05
N PRO A 124 -1.16 -5.26 1.03
CA PRO A 124 -0.78 -4.78 -0.30
C PRO A 124 -0.38 -3.30 -0.31
N HIS A 125 -0.72 -2.56 0.75
CA HIS A 125 -0.45 -1.13 0.88
C HIS A 125 0.74 -0.83 1.82
N TYR A 126 1.52 -1.86 2.19
CA TYR A 126 2.67 -1.68 3.08
C TYR A 126 3.63 -0.60 2.58
N ASN A 127 3.84 0.43 3.40
CA ASN A 127 4.73 1.55 3.11
C ASN A 127 5.12 2.29 4.39
N GLU A 128 6.31 2.03 4.90
CA GLU A 128 6.82 2.65 6.14
C GLU A 128 6.97 4.16 6.02
N GLY A 129 7.29 4.68 4.84
CA GLY A 129 7.40 6.11 4.59
C GLY A 129 6.07 6.84 4.79
N LEU A 130 4.97 6.27 4.27
CA LEU A 130 3.61 6.78 4.48
C LEU A 130 3.18 6.60 5.93
N TYR A 131 3.48 5.45 6.56
CA TYR A 131 3.16 5.24 7.97
C TYR A 131 3.89 6.22 8.88
N SER A 132 5.13 6.59 8.55
CA SER A 132 5.88 7.64 9.25
C SER A 132 5.15 9.00 9.27
N LEU A 133 4.30 9.30 8.26
CA LEU A 133 3.48 10.52 8.26
C LEU A 133 2.34 10.43 9.26
N VAL A 134 1.72 9.25 9.43
CA VAL A 134 0.69 9.01 10.46
C VAL A 134 1.30 9.20 11.85
N LEU A 135 2.46 8.57 12.11
CA LEU A 135 3.17 8.71 13.38
C LEU A 135 3.57 10.17 13.68
N ALA A 136 4.01 10.92 12.67
CA ALA A 136 4.32 12.33 12.83
C ALA A 136 3.10 13.18 13.20
N TRP A 137 1.92 12.82 12.69
CA TRP A 137 0.66 13.44 13.09
C TRP A 137 0.30 13.09 14.54
N GLU A 138 0.38 11.81 14.95
CA GLU A 138 0.12 11.37 16.32
C GLU A 138 1.02 12.12 17.32
N GLU A 139 2.31 12.25 17.01
CA GLU A 139 3.31 12.91 17.83
C GLU A 139 2.97 14.40 18.10
N SER A 140 2.41 15.09 17.11
CA SER A 140 2.10 16.52 17.17
C SER A 140 0.67 16.83 17.59
N SER A 141 -0.24 15.86 17.55
CA SER A 141 -1.68 16.09 17.71
C SER A 141 -2.06 16.33 19.17
N MET A 142 -2.95 17.31 19.41
CA MET A 142 -3.57 17.54 20.73
C MET A 142 -4.65 16.51 21.08
N LYS A 143 -5.07 15.66 20.12
CA LYS A 143 -6.12 14.65 20.31
C LYS A 143 -5.60 13.31 20.81
N VAL A 144 -4.30 13.20 20.97
CA VAL A 144 -3.59 11.98 21.36
C VAL A 144 -2.94 12.21 22.73
N ASP A 145 -3.01 11.23 23.61
CA ASP A 145 -2.39 11.32 24.94
C ASP A 145 -0.85 11.26 24.88
N SER A 146 -0.21 11.63 25.99
CA SER A 146 1.25 11.70 26.06
C SER A 146 1.93 10.35 25.88
N ALA A 147 1.34 9.25 26.34
CA ALA A 147 1.92 7.92 26.22
C ALA A 147 1.92 7.47 24.76
N GLN A 148 0.80 7.70 24.06
CA GLN A 148 0.67 7.40 22.63
C GLN A 148 1.63 8.26 21.79
N LYS A 149 1.81 9.56 22.12
CA LYS A 149 2.80 10.43 21.46
C LYS A 149 4.22 9.91 21.58
N VAL A 150 4.62 9.48 22.78
CA VAL A 150 5.95 8.91 23.03
C VAL A 150 6.13 7.61 22.23
N ALA A 151 5.11 6.74 22.20
CA ALA A 151 5.14 5.51 21.42
C ALA A 151 5.29 5.79 19.90
N ALA A 152 4.54 6.77 19.39
CA ALA A 152 4.62 7.20 18.00
C ALA A 152 6.01 7.75 17.63
N TYR A 153 6.57 8.60 18.49
CA TYR A 153 7.93 9.13 18.35
C TYR A 153 8.97 7.99 18.27
N LEU A 154 8.96 7.08 19.25
CA LEU A 154 9.93 5.98 19.28
C LEU A 154 9.81 5.07 18.07
N GLN A 155 8.58 4.79 17.64
CA GLN A 155 8.35 3.99 16.44
C GLN A 155 8.84 4.70 15.18
N ARG A 156 8.57 6.00 15.04
CA ARG A 156 9.04 6.80 13.90
C ARG A 156 10.58 6.87 13.84
N VAL A 157 11.24 7.03 14.99
CA VAL A 157 12.71 7.00 15.07
C VAL A 157 13.23 5.64 14.58
N ARG A 158 12.63 4.52 14.99
CA ARG A 158 13.01 3.17 14.52
C ARG A 158 12.89 3.03 13.00
N LEU A 159 11.79 3.52 12.40
CA LEU A 159 11.60 3.49 10.95
C LEU A 159 12.62 4.33 10.19
N GLN A 160 13.17 5.36 10.82
CA GLN A 160 14.17 6.22 10.18
C GLN A 160 15.59 5.64 10.19
N HIS A 161 15.89 4.70 11.09
CA HIS A 161 17.27 4.17 11.24
C HIS A 161 17.78 3.50 9.97
N ASN A 162 16.93 2.83 9.20
CA ASN A 162 17.30 2.13 7.97
C ASN A 162 16.47 2.60 6.75
N ALA A 163 15.96 3.84 6.80
CA ALA A 163 15.18 4.38 5.71
C ALA A 163 16.07 4.58 4.46
N VAL A 164 15.47 4.43 3.28
CA VAL A 164 16.12 4.64 1.99
C VAL A 164 16.75 6.04 1.94
N GLY A 165 18.04 6.11 1.55
CA GLY A 165 18.80 7.36 1.49
C GLY A 165 19.41 7.81 2.81
N ARG A 166 19.24 7.05 3.90
CA ARG A 166 19.92 7.28 5.18
C ARG A 166 21.14 6.38 5.32
N THR A 167 22.09 6.82 6.13
CA THR A 167 23.21 5.96 6.54
C THR A 167 22.66 4.81 7.38
N ALA A 168 22.96 3.58 6.98
CA ALA A 168 22.58 2.40 7.74
C ALA A 168 23.20 2.41 9.14
N GLN A 169 22.48 1.88 10.12
CA GLN A 169 22.99 1.76 11.47
C GLN A 169 24.16 0.78 11.48
N ASP A 170 25.29 1.23 12.02
CA ASP A 170 26.47 0.36 12.20
C ASP A 170 26.27 -0.58 13.39
N PHE A 171 26.71 -1.80 13.25
CA PHE A 171 26.67 -2.81 14.32
C PHE A 171 27.90 -3.73 14.30
N LEU A 172 28.16 -4.33 15.44
CA LEU A 172 29.17 -5.37 15.60
C LEU A 172 28.59 -6.73 15.22
N TYR A 173 29.32 -7.48 14.42
CA TYR A 173 29.02 -8.88 14.13
C TYR A 173 30.24 -9.75 14.40
N HIS A 174 30.01 -11.01 14.66
CA HIS A 174 31.03 -11.98 14.93
C HIS A 174 31.18 -12.97 13.76
N THR A 175 32.39 -13.19 13.32
CA THR A 175 32.71 -14.26 12.35
C THR A 175 33.57 -15.27 13.06
N SER A 176 33.20 -16.55 12.94
CA SER A 176 34.04 -17.67 13.44
C SER A 176 34.71 -18.33 12.27
N ASP A 177 36.02 -18.53 12.41
CA ASP A 177 36.84 -19.33 11.48
C ASP A 177 37.66 -20.34 12.27
N THR A 178 38.54 -21.09 11.59
CA THR A 178 39.40 -22.10 12.21
C THR A 178 40.40 -21.54 13.24
N THR A 179 40.57 -20.21 13.28
CA THR A 179 41.50 -19.51 14.17
C THR A 179 40.79 -18.85 15.37
N GLY A 180 39.48 -18.81 15.38
CA GLY A 180 38.66 -18.25 16.46
C GLY A 180 37.55 -17.32 16.01
N THR A 181 36.93 -16.64 16.98
CA THR A 181 35.85 -15.67 16.75
C THR A 181 36.45 -14.26 16.67
N VAL A 182 36.17 -13.55 15.56
CA VAL A 182 36.63 -12.19 15.34
C VAL A 182 35.41 -11.26 15.29
N SER A 183 35.47 -10.18 16.07
CA SER A 183 34.43 -9.10 16.05
C SER A 183 34.77 -8.07 14.98
N ARG A 184 33.81 -7.75 14.16
CA ARG A 184 33.94 -6.73 13.09
C ARG A 184 32.76 -5.78 13.10
N ARG A 185 32.95 -4.55 12.59
CA ARG A 185 31.85 -3.60 12.35
C ARG A 185 31.41 -3.67 10.91
N LEU A 186 30.11 -3.46 10.68
CA LEU A 186 29.56 -3.39 9.33
C LEU A 186 30.25 -2.28 8.51
N SER A 187 30.51 -1.14 9.12
CA SER A 187 31.23 0.00 8.50
C SER A 187 32.65 -0.33 8.03
N ASN A 188 33.27 -1.39 8.52
CA ASN A 188 34.60 -1.82 8.11
C ASN A 188 34.62 -2.59 6.78
N PHE A 189 33.45 -2.82 6.17
CA PHE A 189 33.36 -3.40 4.84
C PHE A 189 33.72 -2.37 3.77
N SER A 190 34.76 -2.67 3.01
CA SER A 190 35.12 -1.91 1.82
C SER A 190 34.58 -2.65 0.58
N ALA A 191 33.33 -2.43 0.25
CA ALA A 191 32.70 -2.95 -0.96
C ALA A 191 31.76 -1.88 -1.55
N PRO A 192 31.63 -1.82 -2.90
CA PRO A 192 30.71 -0.86 -3.54
C PRO A 192 29.26 -1.04 -3.09
N TYR A 193 28.87 -2.27 -2.78
CA TYR A 193 27.54 -2.64 -2.29
C TYR A 193 27.68 -3.73 -1.24
N THR A 194 26.85 -3.67 -0.20
CA THR A 194 26.74 -4.71 0.83
C THR A 194 25.28 -5.12 0.95
N LEU A 195 24.98 -6.38 0.69
CA LEU A 195 23.66 -6.98 0.94
C LEU A 195 23.67 -7.64 2.31
N LEU A 196 22.86 -7.12 3.22
CA LEU A 196 22.66 -7.72 4.54
C LEU A 196 21.39 -8.56 4.53
N VAL A 197 21.52 -9.86 4.74
CA VAL A 197 20.40 -10.79 4.86
C VAL A 197 20.27 -11.19 6.31
N LEU A 198 19.16 -10.82 6.95
CA LEU A 198 18.83 -11.22 8.31
C LEU A 198 17.96 -12.48 8.24
N SER A 199 18.42 -13.56 8.84
CA SER A 199 17.70 -14.83 8.86
C SER A 199 17.59 -15.39 10.27
N VAL A 200 16.52 -16.16 10.53
CA VAL A 200 16.38 -16.98 11.72
C VAL A 200 16.68 -18.42 11.30
N ASP A 201 17.55 -19.11 12.03
CA ASP A 201 18.11 -20.43 11.67
C ASP A 201 17.10 -21.52 11.29
N SER A 202 15.84 -21.37 11.66
CA SER A 202 14.78 -22.35 11.40
C SER A 202 13.99 -22.14 10.10
N ASP A 203 14.24 -21.05 9.34
CA ASP A 203 13.45 -20.76 8.13
C ASP A 203 14.09 -21.39 6.88
N LYS A 204 13.46 -22.44 6.34
CA LYS A 204 13.87 -23.12 5.11
C LYS A 204 14.01 -22.19 3.89
N ARG A 205 13.25 -21.10 3.83
CA ARG A 205 13.35 -20.10 2.76
C ARG A 205 14.68 -19.36 2.80
N ASN A 206 15.20 -19.11 3.99
CA ASN A 206 16.49 -18.47 4.18
C ASN A 206 17.65 -19.37 3.73
N GLN A 207 17.55 -20.68 3.92
CA GLN A 207 18.52 -21.63 3.39
C GLN A 207 18.55 -21.62 1.87
N GLN A 208 17.39 -21.62 1.21
CA GLN A 208 17.30 -21.52 -0.26
C GLN A 208 17.89 -20.20 -0.81
N TRP A 209 17.65 -19.08 -0.11
CA TRP A 209 18.26 -17.80 -0.47
C TRP A 209 19.77 -17.83 -0.27
N ALA A 210 20.26 -18.42 0.82
CA ALA A 210 21.68 -18.57 1.08
C ALA A 210 22.36 -19.41 0.00
N GLU A 211 21.78 -20.53 -0.40
CA GLU A 211 22.29 -21.38 -1.49
C GLU A 211 22.31 -20.67 -2.83
N ALA A 212 21.22 -19.96 -3.19
CA ALA A 212 21.16 -19.16 -4.40
C ALA A 212 22.21 -18.05 -4.45
N LEU A 213 22.51 -17.41 -3.32
CA LEU A 213 23.51 -16.37 -3.20
C LEU A 213 24.96 -16.92 -3.21
N HIS A 214 25.20 -18.14 -2.71
CA HIS A 214 26.52 -18.79 -2.75
C HIS A 214 27.06 -19.05 -4.17
N GLY A 215 26.19 -19.22 -5.15
CA GLY A 215 26.56 -19.33 -6.56
C GLY A 215 27.20 -18.07 -7.16
N HIS A 216 27.02 -16.90 -6.52
CA HIS A 216 27.51 -15.60 -7.00
C HIS A 216 28.65 -15.06 -6.14
N LYS A 217 29.80 -15.69 -6.17
CA LYS A 217 30.99 -15.47 -5.30
C LYS A 217 31.50 -14.01 -5.21
N ALA A 218 31.10 -13.11 -6.07
CA ALA A 218 31.66 -11.76 -6.14
C ALA A 218 30.89 -10.68 -5.39
N LEU A 219 29.63 -10.93 -4.94
CA LEU A 219 28.72 -9.86 -4.56
C LEU A 219 28.14 -9.95 -3.14
N TYR A 220 28.31 -11.09 -2.42
CA TYR A 220 27.58 -11.29 -1.16
C TYR A 220 28.47 -11.88 -0.07
N ARG A 221 28.27 -11.38 1.14
CA ARG A 221 28.77 -12.02 2.35
C ARG A 221 27.58 -12.27 3.27
N LEU A 222 27.33 -13.53 3.58
CA LEU A 222 26.32 -13.91 4.58
C LEU A 222 26.90 -13.65 5.97
N VAL A 223 26.12 -12.96 6.79
CA VAL A 223 26.37 -12.79 8.22
C VAL A 223 25.28 -13.62 8.90
N GLN A 224 25.69 -14.73 9.54
CA GLN A 224 24.84 -15.56 10.40
C GLN A 224 24.82 -14.98 11.82
#